data_0d902054b6e520856b2d3625a125e368
#
_entry.id   0d902054b6e520856b2d3625a125e368
#
_cell.length_a   1.000
_cell.length_b   1.000
_cell.length_c   1.000
_cell.angle_alpha   90.00
_cell.angle_beta   90.00
_cell.angle_gamma   90.00
#
_symmetry.space_group_name_H-M   'P 1'
#
loop_
_entity.id
_entity.type
_entity.pdbx_description
1 polymer ?
#
loop_
_entity_poly.entity_id
_entity_poly.type
_entity_poly.pdbx_seq_one_letter_code
_entity_poly.pdbx_strand_id
1 'polypeptide(L)'
;MEPHRLKDDDEAVRAALSSLKTATGIPVTMYGTLLPDNRLQITQWVGLRTPALQNLVIDANVGVGGRVVSTRRAVGVSDYTRATTISHENDRYIQDEGLHSIVAVPVTVQREIRGVLY
;
A
#
# COMPACT_ATOMS: atom_id res chain seq x y z
N MET A 1 5.89 16.53 15.60
CA MET A 1 6.50 15.70 14.55
C MET A 1 7.53 16.51 13.81
N GLU A 2 8.72 15.99 13.65
CA GLU A 2 9.83 16.72 13.06
C GLU A 2 9.77 16.67 11.52
N PRO A 3 9.87 17.82 10.81
CA PRO A 3 9.84 17.85 9.35
C PRO A 3 10.93 17.01 8.68
N HIS A 4 12.11 16.95 9.26
CA HIS A 4 13.21 16.12 8.77
C HIS A 4 12.84 14.65 8.66
N ARG A 5 12.19 14.13 9.70
CA ARG A 5 11.84 12.72 9.80
C ARG A 5 10.85 12.32 8.71
N LEU A 6 9.88 13.18 8.41
CA LEU A 6 8.93 12.94 7.33
C LEU A 6 9.61 12.90 5.98
N LYS A 7 10.52 13.84 5.74
CA LYS A 7 11.25 13.89 4.47
C LYS A 7 12.14 12.66 4.30
N ASP A 8 12.84 12.25 5.36
CA ASP A 8 13.71 11.09 5.32
C ASP A 8 12.90 9.80 5.09
N ASP A 9 11.74 9.65 5.73
CA ASP A 9 10.85 8.51 5.53
C ASP A 9 10.36 8.48 4.08
N ASP A 10 9.96 9.61 3.51
CA ASP A 10 9.51 9.69 2.12
C ASP A 10 10.59 9.30 1.13
N GLU A 11 11.81 9.78 1.34
CA GLU A 11 12.94 9.43 0.48
C GLU A 11 13.28 7.95 0.59
N ALA A 12 13.27 7.39 1.79
CA ALA A 12 13.54 5.97 2.01
C ALA A 12 12.48 5.09 1.35
N VAL A 13 11.22 5.45 1.45
CA VAL A 13 10.13 4.73 0.81
C VAL A 13 10.26 4.78 -0.70
N ARG A 14 10.54 5.95 -1.26
CA ARG A 14 10.71 6.11 -2.71
C ARG A 14 11.84 5.22 -3.22
N ALA A 15 12.97 5.22 -2.52
CA ALA A 15 14.11 4.38 -2.89
C ALA A 15 13.73 2.89 -2.83
N ALA A 16 13.00 2.48 -1.79
CA ALA A 16 12.55 1.10 -1.64
C ALA A 16 11.61 0.67 -2.77
N LEU A 17 10.66 1.51 -3.16
CA LEU A 17 9.73 1.22 -4.27
C LEU A 17 10.49 1.02 -5.58
N SER A 18 11.43 1.91 -5.88
CA SER A 18 12.23 1.81 -7.11
C SER A 18 13.11 0.57 -7.10
N SER A 19 13.75 0.26 -5.96
CA SER A 19 14.60 -0.92 -5.82
C SER A 19 13.82 -2.21 -5.97
N LEU A 20 12.62 -2.29 -5.40
CA LEU A 20 11.74 -3.45 -5.54
C LEU A 20 11.36 -3.67 -7.00
N LYS A 21 10.97 -2.61 -7.69
CA LYS A 21 10.61 -2.72 -9.11
C LYS A 21 11.78 -3.22 -9.94
N THR A 22 12.97 -2.67 -9.73
CA THR A 22 14.16 -3.05 -10.46
C THR A 22 14.60 -4.48 -10.16
N ALA A 23 14.60 -4.86 -8.89
CA ALA A 23 15.09 -6.16 -8.45
C ALA A 23 14.15 -7.32 -8.80
N THR A 24 12.83 -7.08 -8.78
CA THR A 24 11.83 -8.14 -8.92
C THR A 24 11.14 -8.16 -10.27
N GLY A 25 11.21 -7.07 -11.04
CA GLY A 25 10.46 -6.93 -12.30
C GLY A 25 8.96 -6.73 -12.08
N ILE A 26 8.49 -6.55 -10.86
CA ILE A 26 7.08 -6.28 -10.57
C ILE A 26 6.70 -4.95 -11.23
N PRO A 27 5.58 -4.91 -11.98
CA PRO A 27 5.23 -3.70 -12.73
C PRO A 27 4.81 -2.51 -11.86
N VAL A 28 4.23 -2.76 -10.68
CA VAL A 28 3.70 -1.70 -9.82
C VAL A 28 4.13 -1.92 -8.38
N THR A 29 4.67 -0.88 -7.76
CA THR A 29 4.89 -0.83 -6.31
C THR A 29 4.26 0.45 -5.76
N MET A 30 3.70 0.37 -4.54
CA MET A 30 2.99 1.49 -3.92
C MET A 30 3.27 1.53 -2.42
N TYR A 31 3.09 2.69 -1.85
CA TYR A 31 3.13 2.87 -0.41
C TYR A 31 1.89 3.59 0.09
N GLY A 32 1.21 2.99 1.05
CA GLY A 32 0.10 3.60 1.77
C GLY A 32 0.59 4.11 3.12
N THR A 33 0.51 5.43 3.32
CA THR A 33 0.84 6.05 4.61
C THR A 33 -0.30 5.83 5.57
N LEU A 34 0.00 5.34 6.78
CA LEU A 34 -1.00 5.19 7.83
C LEU A 34 -1.32 6.55 8.43
N LEU A 35 -2.59 6.94 8.37
CA LEU A 35 -3.09 8.18 8.93
C LEU A 35 -3.47 7.99 10.41
N PRO A 36 -3.59 9.08 11.19
CA PRO A 36 -3.88 8.97 12.62
C PRO A 36 -5.16 8.21 12.98
N ASP A 37 -6.14 8.17 12.09
CA ASP A 37 -7.43 7.48 12.29
C ASP A 37 -7.43 6.06 11.72
N ASN A 38 -6.26 5.48 11.45
CA ASN A 38 -6.05 4.15 10.87
C ASN A 38 -6.51 4.00 9.42
N ARG A 39 -6.88 5.08 8.75
CA ARG A 39 -7.02 5.07 7.30
C ARG A 39 -5.63 5.02 6.66
N LEU A 40 -5.58 4.55 5.43
CA LEU A 40 -4.37 4.54 4.62
C LEU A 40 -4.55 5.49 3.44
N GLN A 41 -3.50 6.21 3.08
CA GLN A 41 -3.52 7.00 1.86
C GLN A 41 -2.35 6.56 0.97
N ILE A 42 -2.63 6.23 -0.27
CA ILE A 42 -1.58 5.91 -1.24
C ILE A 42 -0.85 7.21 -1.58
N THR A 43 0.36 7.36 -1.04
CA THR A 43 1.12 8.61 -1.15
C THR A 43 2.32 8.52 -2.09
N GLN A 44 2.81 7.31 -2.37
CA GLN A 44 3.92 7.10 -3.28
C GLN A 44 3.67 5.86 -4.13
N TRP A 45 4.14 5.89 -5.37
CA TRP A 45 3.95 4.79 -6.32
C TRP A 45 5.01 4.83 -7.40
N VAL A 46 5.26 3.65 -7.99
CA VAL A 46 6.08 3.50 -9.19
C VAL A 46 5.34 2.54 -10.12
N GLY A 47 5.13 2.93 -11.37
CA GLY A 47 4.56 2.05 -12.39
C GLY A 47 3.04 2.10 -12.54
N LEU A 48 2.31 2.92 -11.80
CA LEU A 48 0.87 3.09 -12.01
C LEU A 48 0.62 3.71 -13.39
N ARG A 49 -0.34 3.12 -14.12
CA ARG A 49 -0.67 3.56 -15.48
C ARG A 49 -1.84 4.53 -15.52
N THR A 50 -2.63 4.60 -14.44
CA THR A 50 -3.81 5.45 -14.35
C THR A 50 -3.75 6.24 -13.04
N PRO A 51 -4.53 7.32 -12.88
CA PRO A 51 -4.62 8.04 -11.61
C PRO A 51 -5.55 7.37 -10.58
N ALA A 52 -6.15 6.22 -10.89
CA ALA A 52 -7.19 5.63 -10.05
C ALA A 52 -6.76 5.42 -8.59
N LEU A 53 -5.51 4.97 -8.36
CA LEU A 53 -5.01 4.68 -7.02
C LEU A 53 -4.16 5.82 -6.43
N GLN A 54 -3.83 6.84 -7.22
CA GLN A 54 -2.99 7.94 -6.76
C GLN A 54 -3.73 8.76 -5.71
N ASN A 55 -3.10 8.90 -4.54
CA ASN A 55 -3.66 9.64 -3.40
C ASN A 55 -5.00 9.10 -2.86
N LEU A 56 -5.35 7.88 -3.25
CA LEU A 56 -6.58 7.24 -2.76
C LEU A 56 -6.50 7.07 -1.24
N VAL A 57 -7.56 7.49 -0.56
CA VAL A 57 -7.72 7.26 0.88
C VAL A 57 -8.57 6.01 1.07
N ILE A 58 -8.03 5.06 1.81
CA ILE A 58 -8.64 3.77 2.09
C ILE A 58 -9.11 3.77 3.53
N ASP A 59 -10.40 3.53 3.75
CA ASP A 59 -10.96 3.49 5.09
C ASP A 59 -10.34 2.36 5.93
N ALA A 60 -10.39 2.53 7.24
CA ALA A 60 -9.84 1.52 8.15
C ALA A 60 -10.51 0.17 7.94
N ASN A 61 -9.72 -0.90 7.98
CA ASN A 61 -10.16 -2.29 7.81
C ASN A 61 -10.67 -2.64 6.41
N VAL A 62 -10.37 -1.82 5.41
CA VAL A 62 -10.82 -2.03 4.04
C VAL A 62 -9.68 -2.59 3.18
N GLY A 63 -9.99 -3.61 2.39
CA GLY A 63 -9.12 -4.20 1.40
C GLY A 63 -7.86 -4.89 1.98
N VAL A 64 -6.87 -5.09 1.11
CA VAL A 64 -5.61 -5.75 1.48
C VAL A 64 -4.85 -4.92 2.52
N GLY A 65 -4.74 -3.62 2.29
CA GLY A 65 -4.04 -2.73 3.22
C GLY A 65 -4.67 -2.68 4.60
N GLY A 66 -6.00 -2.61 4.67
CA GLY A 66 -6.72 -2.66 5.93
C GLY A 66 -6.47 -3.96 6.69
N ARG A 67 -6.38 -5.08 5.96
CA ARG A 67 -6.06 -6.38 6.56
C ARG A 67 -4.64 -6.40 7.12
N VAL A 68 -3.67 -5.83 6.41
CA VAL A 68 -2.28 -5.73 6.89
C VAL A 68 -2.24 -4.94 8.20
N VAL A 69 -2.90 -3.80 8.27
CA VAL A 69 -2.92 -2.97 9.47
C VAL A 69 -3.57 -3.70 10.65
N SER A 70 -4.71 -4.35 10.43
CA SER A 70 -5.44 -5.02 11.51
C SER A 70 -4.74 -6.27 12.02
N THR A 71 -4.09 -7.03 11.15
CA THR A 71 -3.40 -8.29 11.53
C THR A 71 -1.94 -8.07 11.86
N ARG A 72 -1.35 -6.95 11.46
CA ARG A 72 0.08 -6.65 11.59
C ARG A 72 0.96 -7.67 10.85
N ARG A 73 0.45 -8.26 9.77
CA ARG A 73 1.11 -9.31 9.00
C ARG A 73 1.01 -9.01 7.51
N ALA A 74 1.93 -9.60 6.74
CA ALA A 74 1.84 -9.60 5.30
C ALA A 74 0.55 -10.28 4.84
N VAL A 75 -0.05 -9.74 3.78
CA VAL A 75 -1.27 -10.30 3.17
C VAL A 75 -1.04 -10.38 1.67
N GLY A 76 -1.33 -11.56 1.09
CA GLY A 76 -1.26 -11.75 -0.35
C GLY A 76 -2.58 -12.28 -0.88
N VAL A 77 -2.98 -11.79 -2.05
CA VAL A 77 -4.15 -12.31 -2.77
C VAL A 77 -3.74 -12.55 -4.21
N SER A 78 -4.09 -13.71 -4.76
CA SER A 78 -3.77 -14.06 -6.14
C SER A 78 -4.78 -13.50 -7.13
N ASP A 79 -6.03 -13.32 -6.69
CA ASP A 79 -7.09 -12.69 -7.48
C ASP A 79 -7.87 -11.77 -6.53
N TYR A 80 -7.59 -10.47 -6.62
CA TYR A 80 -8.14 -9.48 -5.69
C TYR A 80 -9.67 -9.51 -5.67
N THR A 81 -10.31 -9.55 -6.84
CA THR A 81 -11.77 -9.44 -6.92
C THR A 81 -12.49 -10.66 -6.39
N ARG A 82 -11.82 -11.81 -6.32
CA ARG A 82 -12.39 -13.08 -5.82
C ARG A 82 -11.97 -13.43 -4.40
N ALA A 83 -11.06 -12.65 -3.82
CA ALA A 83 -10.53 -12.95 -2.50
C ALA A 83 -11.63 -12.84 -1.43
N THR A 84 -11.71 -13.84 -0.55
CA THR A 84 -12.72 -13.87 0.53
C THR A 84 -12.18 -13.39 1.87
N THR A 85 -10.87 -13.16 1.94
CA THR A 85 -10.17 -12.75 3.18
C THR A 85 -10.11 -11.25 3.37
N ILE A 86 -10.57 -10.47 2.41
CA ILE A 86 -10.53 -9.00 2.42
C ILE A 86 -11.91 -8.44 2.07
N SER A 87 -12.14 -7.19 2.43
CA SER A 87 -13.33 -6.47 1.98
C SER A 87 -13.10 -5.86 0.59
N HIS A 88 -14.18 -5.48 -0.10
CA HIS A 88 -14.15 -5.16 -1.52
C HIS A 88 -14.61 -3.75 -1.89
N GLU A 89 -14.63 -2.83 -0.93
CA GLU A 89 -15.13 -1.47 -1.17
C GLU A 89 -14.33 -0.69 -2.23
N ASN A 90 -13.06 -1.07 -2.44
CA ASN A 90 -12.19 -0.38 -3.40
C ASN A 90 -11.93 -1.17 -4.68
N ASP A 91 -12.68 -2.22 -4.95
CA ASP A 91 -12.51 -3.07 -6.13
C ASP A 91 -12.46 -2.25 -7.43
N ARG A 92 -13.31 -1.25 -7.54
CA ARG A 92 -13.39 -0.40 -8.72
C ARG A 92 -12.04 0.22 -9.08
N TYR A 93 -11.32 0.74 -8.07
CA TYR A 93 -10.03 1.39 -8.29
C TYR A 93 -8.95 0.39 -8.69
N ILE A 94 -9.00 -0.79 -8.10
CA ILE A 94 -8.07 -1.88 -8.42
C ILE A 94 -8.32 -2.37 -9.85
N GLN A 95 -9.57 -2.54 -10.24
CA GLN A 95 -9.95 -2.97 -11.60
C GLN A 95 -9.56 -1.92 -12.64
N ASP A 96 -9.78 -0.64 -12.35
CA ASP A 96 -9.42 0.45 -13.26
C ASP A 96 -7.91 0.45 -13.55
N GLU A 97 -7.09 0.14 -12.56
CA GLU A 97 -5.64 0.01 -12.76
C GLU A 97 -5.25 -1.32 -13.42
N GLY A 98 -6.14 -2.30 -13.42
CA GLY A 98 -5.87 -3.60 -14.03
C GLY A 98 -5.04 -4.53 -13.15
N LEU A 99 -5.07 -4.35 -11.84
CA LEU A 99 -4.33 -5.22 -10.91
C LEU A 99 -5.16 -6.45 -10.56
N HIS A 100 -4.50 -7.60 -10.49
CA HIS A 100 -5.12 -8.87 -10.12
C HIS A 100 -4.52 -9.47 -8.87
N SER A 101 -3.20 -9.55 -8.81
CA SER A 101 -2.47 -10.12 -7.67
C SER A 101 -1.82 -8.99 -6.88
N ILE A 102 -1.95 -9.04 -5.57
CA ILE A 102 -1.40 -8.02 -4.68
C ILE A 102 -0.76 -8.70 -3.49
N VAL A 103 0.47 -8.28 -3.16
CA VAL A 103 1.13 -8.62 -1.90
C VAL A 103 1.37 -7.33 -1.16
N ALA A 104 1.02 -7.30 0.10
CA ALA A 104 1.21 -6.12 0.94
C ALA A 104 1.87 -6.51 2.25
N VAL A 105 2.78 -5.67 2.73
CA VAL A 105 3.50 -5.92 3.98
C VAL A 105 3.47 -4.67 4.85
N PRO A 106 3.44 -4.83 6.19
CA PRO A 106 3.49 -3.67 7.07
C PRO A 106 4.91 -3.10 7.09
N VAL A 107 4.99 -1.78 7.09
CA VAL A 107 6.25 -1.06 7.32
C VAL A 107 6.21 -0.54 8.74
N THR A 108 7.13 -1.03 9.58
CA THR A 108 7.15 -0.69 11.00
C THR A 108 8.45 0.02 11.37
N VAL A 109 8.35 0.95 12.30
CA VAL A 109 9.49 1.61 12.92
C VAL A 109 9.24 1.57 14.42
N GLN A 110 10.19 0.99 15.18
CA GLN A 110 10.06 0.88 16.63
C GLN A 110 8.74 0.23 17.05
N ARG A 111 8.35 -0.85 16.34
CA ARG A 111 7.15 -1.66 16.56
C ARG A 111 5.83 -0.96 16.20
N GLU A 112 5.89 0.25 15.66
CA GLU A 112 4.70 0.95 15.19
C GLU A 112 4.57 0.84 13.68
N ILE A 113 3.36 0.57 13.20
CA ILE A 113 3.09 0.56 11.76
C ILE A 113 3.07 2.00 11.27
N ARG A 114 3.92 2.29 10.29
CA ARG A 114 3.96 3.59 9.60
C ARG A 114 3.14 3.58 8.34
N GLY A 115 3.00 2.42 7.73
CA GLY A 115 2.28 2.29 6.48
C GLY A 115 2.31 0.87 5.95
N VAL A 116 1.89 0.72 4.71
CA VAL A 116 1.79 -0.56 4.01
C VAL A 116 2.50 -0.44 2.67
N LEU A 117 3.39 -1.37 2.40
CA LEU A 117 4.08 -1.50 1.12
C LEU A 117 3.34 -2.52 0.28
N TYR A 118 2.92 -2.11 -0.92
CA TYR A 118 2.22 -2.97 -1.87
C TYR A 118 3.11 -3.33 -3.05
#